data_7842d19b3d9dc8e37cfaaa1e2795b631
#
_entry.id   7842d19b3d9dc8e37cfaaa1e2795b631
#
_cell.length_a   1.000
_cell.length_b   1.000
_cell.length_c   1.000
_cell.angle_alpha   90.00
_cell.angle_beta   90.00
_cell.angle_gamma   90.00
#
_symmetry.space_group_name_H-M   'P 1'
#
loop_
_entity.id
_entity.type
_entity.pdbx_description
1 polymer ?
#
loop_
_entity_poly.entity_id
_entity_poly.type
_entity_poly.pdbx_seq_one_letter_code
_entity_poly.pdbx_strand_id
1 'polypeptide(L)'
;MELYCHRGWMLTFKEDAFNQANFYYNRDDDYYVCPMGQHMEPCGQRQTKSDSGYVSVITLYRAQRCDGCPLGSLCKKSKGNRTIYVNHKLNAYKKEAFLLLTSEEGLKHRSQRPIEPEAVFGQMKADMHYKRFRHFGMDKVYMDLGLFGMGFNLKKYLGIKR
;
A
#
# COMPACT_ATOMS: atom_id res chain seq x y z
N MET A 1 -17.46 -7.12 8.64
CA MET A 1 -17.76 -5.75 8.15
C MET A 1 -16.94 -5.56 6.89
N GLU A 2 -17.57 -5.84 5.73
CA GLU A 2 -16.92 -5.79 4.41
C GLU A 2 -16.83 -4.34 3.95
N LEU A 3 -15.63 -3.82 3.84
CA LEU A 3 -15.37 -2.50 3.25
C LEU A 3 -15.27 -2.65 1.72
N TYR A 4 -16.38 -2.44 1.04
CA TYR A 4 -16.41 -2.31 -0.41
C TYR A 4 -15.67 -1.03 -0.84
N CYS A 5 -14.52 -1.19 -1.47
CA CYS A 5 -13.92 -0.15 -2.30
C CYS A 5 -14.25 -0.45 -3.76
N HIS A 6 -15.01 0.43 -4.42
CA HIS A 6 -15.36 0.35 -5.83
C HIS A 6 -14.08 0.25 -6.70
N ARG A 7 -14.04 -0.78 -7.53
CA ARG A 7 -13.00 -1.28 -8.44
C ARG A 7 -11.95 -2.20 -7.81
N GLY A 8 -12.29 -3.51 -7.71
CA GLY A 8 -11.39 -4.63 -7.99
C GLY A 8 -10.14 -4.82 -7.13
N TRP A 9 -9.85 -3.92 -6.22
CA TRP A 9 -8.85 -4.07 -5.19
C TRP A 9 -9.57 -4.46 -3.89
N MET A 10 -10.14 -5.65 -3.90
CA MET A 10 -10.41 -6.33 -2.65
C MET A 10 -9.04 -6.49 -1.98
N LEU A 11 -8.76 -5.62 -1.01
CA LEU A 11 -7.88 -5.99 0.09
C LEU A 11 -8.61 -7.11 0.84
N THR A 12 -8.63 -8.29 0.25
CA THR A 12 -8.83 -9.50 1.00
C THR A 12 -7.63 -9.52 1.94
N PHE A 13 -7.82 -9.06 3.17
CA PHE A 13 -7.05 -9.53 4.29
C PHE A 13 -7.32 -11.04 4.34
N LYS A 14 -6.63 -11.80 3.51
CA LYS A 14 -6.41 -13.20 3.77
C LYS A 14 -5.63 -13.14 5.07
N GLU A 15 -6.28 -13.53 6.14
CA GLU A 15 -5.63 -13.86 7.40
C GLU A 15 -4.78 -15.10 7.14
N ASP A 16 -3.74 -14.91 6.34
CA ASP A 16 -2.75 -15.94 6.14
C ASP A 16 -1.92 -15.97 7.43
N ALA A 17 -2.19 -16.98 8.25
CA ALA A 17 -1.45 -17.22 9.51
C ALA A 17 0.06 -17.30 9.27
N PHE A 18 0.50 -17.55 8.03
CA PHE A 18 1.91 -17.60 7.64
C PHE A 18 2.47 -16.26 7.16
N ASN A 19 1.63 -15.22 7.05
CA ASN A 19 2.12 -13.88 6.72
C ASN A 19 2.88 -13.29 7.91
N GLN A 20 4.12 -12.87 7.68
CA GLN A 20 4.97 -12.27 8.72
C GLN A 20 4.34 -11.04 9.40
N ALA A 21 3.42 -10.35 8.74
CA ALA A 21 2.70 -9.20 9.29
C ALA A 21 1.74 -9.58 10.44
N ASN A 22 1.32 -10.86 10.48
CA ASN A 22 0.38 -11.39 11.48
C ASN A 22 1.10 -12.09 12.65
N PHE A 23 2.44 -12.15 12.62
CA PHE A 23 3.18 -12.75 13.71
C PHE A 23 3.17 -11.85 14.94
N TYR A 24 2.99 -12.47 16.10
CA TYR A 24 3.08 -11.75 17.36
C TYR A 24 4.53 -11.29 17.59
N TYR A 25 4.70 -10.02 17.92
CA TYR A 25 5.98 -9.41 18.26
C TYR A 25 6.02 -9.01 19.72
N ASN A 26 6.94 -9.57 20.48
CA ASN A 26 7.24 -9.12 21.84
C ASN A 26 8.28 -8.00 21.75
N ARG A 27 7.89 -6.81 22.21
CA ARG A 27 8.72 -5.62 22.11
C ARG A 27 9.78 -5.55 23.20
N ASP A 28 9.49 -6.16 24.35
CA ASP A 28 10.37 -6.07 25.54
C ASP A 28 11.61 -6.95 25.37
N ASP A 29 11.42 -8.14 24.81
CA ASP A 29 12.47 -9.14 24.60
C ASP A 29 12.94 -9.24 23.14
N ASP A 30 12.40 -8.39 22.24
CA ASP A 30 12.74 -8.30 20.81
C ASP A 30 12.71 -9.65 20.06
N TYR A 31 11.60 -10.37 20.14
CA TYR A 31 11.40 -11.60 19.36
C TYR A 31 10.01 -11.66 18.71
N TYR A 32 9.92 -12.40 17.63
CA TYR A 32 8.66 -12.78 16.99
C TYR A 32 8.27 -14.21 17.38
N VAL A 33 6.97 -14.51 17.39
CA VAL A 33 6.46 -15.85 17.61
C VAL A 33 5.96 -16.41 16.28
N CYS A 34 6.48 -17.56 15.88
CA CYS A 34 6.03 -18.25 14.67
C CYS A 34 4.65 -18.93 14.89
N PRO A 35 3.92 -19.35 13.84
CA PRO A 35 2.61 -20.01 13.98
C PRO A 35 2.60 -21.28 14.82
N MET A 36 3.77 -21.89 15.06
CA MET A 36 3.95 -23.05 15.96
C MET A 36 4.37 -22.65 17.38
N GLY A 37 4.35 -21.38 17.74
CA GLY A 37 4.70 -20.90 19.07
C GLY A 37 6.19 -20.81 19.36
N GLN A 38 7.08 -21.03 18.39
CA GLN A 38 8.52 -20.88 18.60
C GLN A 38 8.95 -19.41 18.52
N HIS A 39 9.92 -19.03 19.35
CA HIS A 39 10.54 -17.73 19.29
C HIS A 39 11.46 -17.62 18.06
N MET A 40 11.38 -16.50 17.40
CA MET A 40 12.25 -16.10 16.31
C MET A 40 13.12 -14.94 16.80
N GLU A 41 14.40 -15.21 16.99
CA GLU A 41 15.35 -14.28 17.56
C GLU A 41 16.02 -13.43 16.48
N PRO A 42 16.46 -12.20 16.79
CA PRO A 42 17.21 -11.38 15.86
C PRO A 42 18.55 -12.05 15.53
N CYS A 43 18.82 -12.27 14.26
CA CYS A 43 20.05 -12.93 13.79
C CYS A 43 20.94 -12.02 12.95
N GLY A 44 20.57 -10.75 12.76
CA GLY A 44 21.36 -9.78 12.03
C GLY A 44 20.54 -8.61 11.50
N GLN A 45 21.25 -7.66 10.91
CA GLN A 45 20.66 -6.50 10.26
C GLN A 45 21.20 -6.36 8.84
N ARG A 46 20.36 -5.92 7.94
CA ARG A 46 20.71 -5.62 6.56
C ARG A 46 20.31 -4.18 6.22
N GLN A 47 21.20 -3.44 5.63
CA GLN A 47 20.88 -2.13 5.07
C GLN A 47 20.55 -2.29 3.58
N THR A 48 19.51 -1.63 3.15
CA THR A 48 19.10 -1.55 1.73
C THR A 48 18.98 -0.08 1.35
N LYS A 49 19.53 0.28 0.18
CA LYS A 49 19.42 1.63 -0.38
C LYS A 49 18.46 1.59 -1.55
N SER A 50 17.48 2.49 -1.57
CA SER A 50 16.56 2.67 -2.69
C SER A 50 17.22 3.49 -3.81
N ASP A 51 16.63 3.49 -5.00
CA ASP A 51 17.09 4.30 -6.14
C ASP A 51 17.08 5.80 -5.83
N SER A 52 16.19 6.26 -4.94
CA SER A 52 16.13 7.64 -4.43
C SER A 52 17.22 7.96 -3.39
N GLY A 53 18.11 7.02 -3.07
CA GLY A 53 19.19 7.20 -2.10
C GLY A 53 18.81 6.95 -0.63
N TYR A 54 17.54 6.64 -0.33
CA TYR A 54 17.10 6.37 1.04
C TYR A 54 17.66 5.04 1.54
N VAL A 55 18.27 5.06 2.73
CA VAL A 55 18.82 3.87 3.39
C VAL A 55 17.81 3.37 4.42
N SER A 56 17.36 2.13 4.28
CA SER A 56 16.51 1.45 5.25
C SER A 56 17.24 0.32 5.94
N VAL A 57 16.98 0.17 7.24
CA VAL A 57 17.52 -0.92 8.06
C VAL A 57 16.44 -1.98 8.23
N ILE A 58 16.80 -3.20 7.91
CA ILE A 58 15.94 -4.38 8.03
C ILE A 58 16.57 -5.31 9.04
N THR A 59 15.84 -5.66 10.09
CA THR A 59 16.24 -6.66 11.08
C THR A 59 15.75 -8.04 10.63
N LEU A 60 16.63 -9.02 10.73
CA LEU A 60 16.36 -10.41 10.39
C LEU A 60 16.05 -11.19 11.67
N TYR A 61 14.92 -11.86 11.72
CA TYR A 61 14.55 -12.77 12.81
C TYR A 61 14.47 -14.17 12.26
N ARG A 62 15.08 -15.11 12.94
CA ARG A 62 15.18 -16.52 12.54
C ARG A 62 14.54 -17.44 13.57
N ALA A 63 13.71 -18.36 13.11
CA ALA A 63 13.17 -19.44 13.93
C ALA A 63 14.29 -20.39 14.36
N GLN A 64 14.20 -20.91 15.58
CA GLN A 64 15.23 -21.76 16.15
C GLN A 64 15.25 -23.16 15.51
N ARG A 65 14.08 -23.77 15.32
CA ARG A 65 13.97 -25.14 14.80
C ARG A 65 12.77 -25.31 13.87
N CYS A 66 13.04 -25.48 12.59
CA CYS A 66 11.99 -25.73 11.58
C CYS A 66 12.03 -27.17 11.03
N ASP A 67 13.02 -27.97 11.41
CA ASP A 67 13.12 -29.38 10.96
C ASP A 67 12.10 -30.23 11.69
N GLY A 68 11.34 -31.04 10.92
CA GLY A 68 10.23 -31.85 11.46
C GLY A 68 8.99 -31.05 11.85
N CYS A 69 8.92 -29.73 11.51
CA CYS A 69 7.74 -28.93 11.79
C CYS A 69 6.56 -29.37 10.90
N PRO A 70 5.38 -29.71 11.47
CA PRO A 70 4.21 -30.14 10.68
C PRO A 70 3.68 -29.08 9.75
N LEU A 71 3.89 -27.80 10.07
CA LEU A 71 3.51 -26.65 9.21
C LEU A 71 4.63 -26.21 8.27
N GLY A 72 5.77 -26.91 8.25
CA GLY A 72 6.96 -26.50 7.50
C GLY A 72 6.70 -26.28 6.01
N SER A 73 5.96 -27.17 5.36
CA SER A 73 5.62 -27.11 3.93
C SER A 73 4.73 -25.93 3.57
N LEU A 74 3.85 -25.51 4.48
CA LEU A 74 2.97 -24.34 4.30
C LEU A 74 3.66 -23.04 4.68
N CYS A 75 4.53 -23.10 5.68
CA CYS A 75 5.16 -21.93 6.30
C CYS A 75 6.37 -21.41 5.51
N LYS A 76 7.17 -22.32 4.91
CA LYS A 76 8.43 -21.96 4.22
C LYS A 76 8.64 -22.79 2.96
N LYS A 77 9.26 -22.17 1.95
CA LYS A 77 9.70 -22.85 0.71
C LYS A 77 11.19 -23.21 0.74
N SER A 78 11.97 -22.63 1.65
CA SER A 78 13.42 -22.86 1.77
C SER A 78 13.74 -24.09 2.63
N LYS A 79 14.90 -24.70 2.40
CA LYS A 79 15.38 -25.88 3.17
C LYS A 79 15.80 -25.51 4.61
N GLY A 80 16.19 -24.28 4.89
CA GLY A 80 16.67 -23.84 6.22
C GLY A 80 15.56 -23.40 7.16
N ASN A 81 15.93 -22.89 8.34
CA ASN A 81 15.00 -22.27 9.27
C ASN A 81 14.37 -21.02 8.67
N ARG A 82 13.08 -20.78 8.99
CA ARG A 82 12.37 -19.62 8.50
C ARG A 82 13.02 -18.35 9.03
N THR A 83 13.30 -17.42 8.13
CA THR A 83 13.78 -16.07 8.45
C THR A 83 12.78 -15.06 7.93
N ILE A 84 12.43 -14.08 8.75
CA ILE A 84 11.59 -12.96 8.39
C ILE A 84 12.41 -11.67 8.36
N TYR A 85 12.02 -10.74 7.50
CA TYR A 85 12.69 -9.48 7.27
C TYR A 85 11.78 -8.36 7.73
N VAL A 86 12.17 -7.65 8.79
CA VAL A 86 11.33 -6.66 9.43
C VAL A 86 11.98 -5.28 9.41
N ASN A 87 11.27 -4.30 8.91
CA ASN A 87 11.61 -2.90 9.05
C ASN A 87 10.69 -2.27 10.09
N HIS A 88 11.18 -2.15 11.33
CA HIS A 88 10.40 -1.61 12.46
C HIS A 88 9.91 -0.19 12.22
N LYS A 89 10.76 0.66 11.60
CA LYS A 89 10.40 2.04 11.28
C LYS A 89 9.24 2.11 10.28
N LEU A 90 9.31 1.29 9.23
CA LEU A 90 8.23 1.18 8.25
C LEU A 90 6.94 0.66 8.87
N ASN A 91 7.04 -0.34 9.76
CA ASN A 91 5.88 -0.91 10.45
C ASN A 91 5.21 0.11 11.39
N ALA A 92 6.02 0.95 12.08
CA ALA A 92 5.51 2.04 12.90
C ALA A 92 4.71 3.05 12.04
N TYR A 93 5.26 3.49 10.91
CA TYR A 93 4.56 4.39 9.99
C TYR A 93 3.30 3.76 9.38
N LYS A 94 3.35 2.46 9.05
CA LYS A 94 2.14 1.75 8.56
C LYS A 94 1.03 1.73 9.61
N LYS A 95 1.40 1.50 10.87
CA LYS A 95 0.43 1.49 11.99
C LYS A 95 -0.17 2.88 12.20
N GLU A 96 0.64 3.92 12.19
CA GLU A 96 0.20 5.32 12.30
C GLU A 96 -0.73 5.69 11.14
N ALA A 97 -0.31 5.42 9.91
CA ALA A 97 -1.14 5.66 8.72
C ALA A 97 -2.47 4.89 8.77
N PHE A 98 -2.46 3.64 9.24
CA PHE A 98 -3.67 2.86 9.42
C PHE A 98 -4.63 3.51 10.42
N LEU A 99 -4.13 3.96 11.56
CA LEU A 99 -4.94 4.63 12.58
C LEU A 99 -5.54 5.94 12.05
N LEU A 100 -4.75 6.75 11.33
CA LEU A 100 -5.24 7.98 10.70
C LEU A 100 -6.29 7.69 9.62
N LEU A 101 -6.07 6.70 8.77
CA LEU A 101 -7.00 6.34 7.68
C LEU A 101 -8.30 5.69 8.17
N THR A 102 -8.29 5.07 9.34
CA THR A 102 -9.46 4.44 9.97
C THR A 102 -10.17 5.33 10.99
N SER A 103 -9.62 6.50 11.30
CA SER A 103 -10.29 7.52 12.10
C SER A 103 -11.55 8.03 11.39
N GLU A 104 -12.47 8.63 12.11
CA GLU A 104 -13.71 9.21 11.55
C GLU A 104 -13.41 10.23 10.45
N GLU A 105 -12.45 11.11 10.68
CA GLU A 105 -11.99 12.10 9.71
C GLU A 105 -11.34 11.43 8.48
N GLY A 106 -10.47 10.44 8.69
CA GLY A 106 -9.85 9.66 7.62
C GLY A 106 -10.86 8.93 6.75
N LEU A 107 -11.90 8.34 7.35
CA LEU A 107 -12.99 7.70 6.62
C LEU A 107 -13.79 8.71 5.79
N LYS A 108 -14.06 9.91 6.32
CA LYS A 108 -14.72 11.00 5.61
C LYS A 108 -13.89 11.43 4.38
N HIS A 109 -12.60 11.68 4.54
CA HIS A 109 -11.73 12.03 3.41
C HIS A 109 -11.63 10.93 2.38
N ARG A 110 -11.57 9.66 2.81
CA ARG A 110 -11.54 8.50 1.89
C ARG A 110 -12.83 8.37 1.09
N SER A 111 -13.99 8.64 1.69
CA SER A 111 -15.28 8.58 0.97
C SER A 111 -15.44 9.70 -0.05
N GLN A 112 -14.83 10.86 0.19
CA GLN A 112 -14.87 12.00 -0.75
C GLN A 112 -13.85 11.88 -1.88
N ARG A 113 -12.72 11.22 -1.66
CA ARG A 113 -11.62 11.11 -2.62
C ARG A 113 -12.01 10.56 -4.02
N PRO A 114 -12.85 9.51 -4.17
CA PRO A 114 -13.25 9.03 -5.48
C PRO A 114 -14.19 9.98 -6.23
N ILE A 115 -14.98 10.76 -5.48
CA ILE A 115 -16.04 11.61 -6.05
C ILE A 115 -15.46 12.75 -6.88
N GLU A 116 -14.41 13.40 -6.40
CA GLU A 116 -13.82 14.57 -7.06
C GLU A 116 -13.18 14.25 -8.43
N PRO A 117 -12.23 13.30 -8.53
CA PRO A 117 -11.60 12.99 -9.81
C PRO A 117 -12.55 12.27 -10.77
N GLU A 118 -13.46 11.41 -10.30
CA GLU A 118 -14.41 10.71 -11.17
C GLU A 118 -15.42 11.66 -11.79
N ALA A 119 -15.93 12.64 -11.04
CA ALA A 119 -16.80 13.66 -11.56
C ALA A 119 -16.13 14.50 -12.66
N VAL A 120 -14.87 14.92 -12.44
CA VAL A 120 -14.08 15.68 -13.43
C VAL A 120 -13.86 14.86 -14.70
N PHE A 121 -13.39 13.60 -14.56
CA PHE A 121 -13.18 12.73 -15.72
C PHE A 121 -14.49 12.35 -16.43
N GLY A 122 -15.59 12.23 -15.71
CA GLY A 122 -16.92 12.05 -16.27
C GLY A 122 -17.32 13.23 -17.15
N GLN A 123 -17.19 14.46 -16.65
CA GLN A 123 -17.46 15.67 -17.40
C GLN A 123 -16.54 15.82 -18.63
N MET A 124 -15.23 15.55 -18.48
CA MET A 124 -14.29 15.59 -19.59
C MET A 124 -14.68 14.61 -20.72
N LYS A 125 -15.07 13.39 -20.39
CA LYS A 125 -15.36 12.34 -21.37
C LYS A 125 -16.78 12.43 -21.94
N ALA A 126 -17.79 12.70 -21.09
CA ALA A 126 -19.19 12.71 -21.49
C ALA A 126 -19.61 14.07 -22.05
N ASP A 127 -19.37 15.16 -21.31
CA ASP A 127 -19.87 16.49 -21.65
C ASP A 127 -18.99 17.22 -22.67
N MET A 128 -17.66 17.04 -22.57
CA MET A 128 -16.71 17.68 -23.47
C MET A 128 -16.20 16.75 -24.58
N HIS A 129 -16.67 15.52 -24.62
CA HIS A 129 -16.31 14.52 -25.64
C HIS A 129 -14.80 14.23 -25.78
N TYR A 130 -14.00 14.52 -24.73
CA TYR A 130 -12.58 14.24 -24.71
C TYR A 130 -12.31 12.78 -24.37
N LYS A 131 -12.54 11.88 -25.36
CA LYS A 131 -12.51 10.43 -25.17
C LYS A 131 -11.13 9.81 -25.39
N ARG A 132 -10.25 10.48 -26.13
CA ARG A 132 -8.90 10.01 -26.49
C ARG A 132 -7.98 11.16 -26.81
N PHE A 133 -6.68 10.95 -26.66
CA PHE A 133 -5.66 11.91 -27.09
C PHE A 133 -5.68 12.04 -28.62
N ARG A 134 -5.48 13.25 -29.13
CA ARG A 134 -5.49 13.57 -30.56
C ARG A 134 -4.09 13.53 -31.17
N HIS A 135 -3.05 13.58 -30.34
CA HIS A 135 -1.67 13.67 -30.75
C HIS A 135 -0.86 12.45 -30.29
N PHE A 136 0.25 12.17 -31.01
CA PHE A 136 1.22 11.13 -30.67
C PHE A 136 2.50 11.77 -30.12
N GLY A 137 3.13 11.10 -29.14
CA GLY A 137 4.33 11.56 -28.44
C GLY A 137 3.99 12.32 -27.16
N MET A 138 4.83 12.13 -26.14
CA MET A 138 4.55 12.62 -24.78
C MET A 138 4.40 14.13 -24.73
N ASP A 139 5.31 14.88 -25.36
CA ASP A 139 5.30 16.35 -25.33
C ASP A 139 4.01 16.93 -25.91
N LYS A 140 3.54 16.38 -27.04
CA LYS A 140 2.30 16.81 -27.70
C LYS A 140 1.06 16.44 -26.89
N VAL A 141 1.08 15.26 -26.25
CA VAL A 141 0.00 14.81 -25.36
C VAL A 141 -0.08 15.70 -24.12
N TYR A 142 1.05 16.06 -23.50
CA TYR A 142 1.07 16.99 -22.37
C TYR A 142 0.55 18.39 -22.76
N MET A 143 0.93 18.88 -23.92
CA MET A 143 0.44 20.17 -24.42
C MET A 143 -1.08 20.11 -24.66
N ASP A 144 -1.59 19.08 -25.33
CA ASP A 144 -3.02 18.88 -25.61
C ASP A 144 -3.84 18.80 -24.30
N LEU A 145 -3.37 17.98 -23.34
CA LEU A 145 -4.01 17.84 -22.04
C LEU A 145 -3.95 19.15 -21.23
N GLY A 146 -2.85 19.87 -21.28
CA GLY A 146 -2.68 21.17 -20.61
C GLY A 146 -3.65 22.23 -21.15
N LEU A 147 -3.75 22.37 -22.46
CA LEU A 147 -4.69 23.30 -23.11
C LEU A 147 -6.14 22.92 -22.81
N PHE A 148 -6.46 21.61 -22.85
CA PHE A 148 -7.78 21.12 -22.49
C PHE A 148 -8.12 21.41 -21.02
N GLY A 149 -7.18 21.20 -20.10
CA GLY A 149 -7.32 21.47 -18.65
C GLY A 149 -7.56 22.96 -18.39
N MET A 150 -6.85 23.85 -19.09
CA MET A 150 -7.09 25.30 -19.00
C MET A 150 -8.52 25.65 -19.47
N GLY A 151 -8.96 25.13 -20.60
CA GLY A 151 -10.32 25.33 -21.11
C GLY A 151 -11.40 24.82 -20.16
N PHE A 152 -11.17 23.65 -19.55
CA PHE A 152 -12.05 23.06 -18.53
C PHE A 152 -12.17 23.97 -17.30
N ASN A 153 -11.04 24.47 -16.79
CA ASN A 153 -11.03 25.37 -15.63
C ASN A 153 -11.70 26.71 -15.92
N LEU A 154 -11.50 27.29 -17.11
CA LEU A 154 -12.18 28.50 -17.52
C LEU A 154 -13.70 28.29 -17.60
N LYS A 155 -14.16 27.18 -18.18
CA LYS A 155 -15.59 26.85 -18.24
C LYS A 155 -16.18 26.73 -16.83
N LYS A 156 -15.47 26.06 -15.91
CA LYS A 156 -15.89 25.93 -14.52
C LYS A 156 -15.95 27.28 -13.80
N TYR A 157 -14.96 28.12 -14.00
CA TYR A 157 -14.92 29.48 -13.44
C TYR A 157 -16.08 30.35 -13.91
N LEU A 158 -16.40 30.31 -15.20
CA LEU A 158 -17.54 31.05 -15.77
C LEU A 158 -18.90 30.50 -15.27
N GLY A 159 -18.99 29.18 -15.01
CA GLY A 159 -20.19 28.57 -14.46
C GLY A 159 -20.48 28.94 -13.00
N ILE A 160 -19.45 29.28 -12.23
CA ILE A 160 -19.60 29.71 -10.81
C ILE A 160 -20.12 31.16 -10.72
N LYS A 161 -19.90 31.98 -11.76
CA LYS A 161 -20.33 33.41 -11.80
C LYS A 161 -21.77 33.59 -12.26
N ARG A 162 -22.51 32.54 -12.57
CA ARG A 162 -23.94 32.58 -12.87
C ARG A 162 -24.73 32.09 -11.67
#